data_9a54c75f37b1807b826f9710db7bee50
#
_entry.id   9a54c75f37b1807b826f9710db7bee50
#
_cell.length_a   1.000
_cell.length_b   1.000
_cell.length_c   1.000
_cell.angle_alpha   90.00
_cell.angle_beta   90.00
_cell.angle_gamma   90.00
#
_symmetry.space_group_name_H-M   'P 1'
#
loop_
_entity.id
_entity.type
_entity.pdbx_description
1 polymer ?
#
loop_
_entity_poly.entity_id
_entity_poly.type
_entity_poly.pdbx_seq_one_letter_code
_entity_poly.pdbx_strand_id
1 'polypeptide(L)'
;MEMSNMKILMINGSPRQKGNTSIALAEIAKQLEKLGIESEIVWIGNKPIRGCIACNTCKDNPGACVFDDDVCNGISAKMNSSDALIVGSPVYWGQPNGAVLSIIQRAFYSNGAAFRGKPAAAVAVCRRGGATATFETLNMPFQMMSMPVVTSQYWNIVYGREPGQAALDREGLQTMRTLANNMAALLNATGGKPMPGSDEPWAPMHFIR
;
A
#
# COMPACT_ATOMS: atom_id res chain seq x y z
N MET A 1 24.05 15.14 10.73
CA MET A 1 23.40 14.15 9.85
C MET A 1 22.23 14.84 9.22
N GLU A 2 22.30 15.13 7.94
CA GLU A 2 21.13 15.60 7.22
C GLU A 2 20.07 14.50 7.32
N MET A 3 18.93 14.84 7.91
CA MET A 3 17.77 13.93 7.91
C MET A 3 17.34 13.82 6.44
N SER A 4 17.59 12.67 5.82
CA SER A 4 17.02 12.40 4.49
C SER A 4 15.52 12.59 4.59
N ASN A 5 14.96 13.38 3.68
CA ASN A 5 13.52 13.67 3.67
C ASN A 5 12.78 12.40 3.25
N MET A 6 12.47 11.53 4.23
CA MET A 6 11.79 10.25 3.98
C MET A 6 10.36 10.50 3.52
N LYS A 7 9.93 9.76 2.50
CA LYS A 7 8.62 9.91 1.86
C LYS A 7 7.85 8.60 1.83
N ILE A 8 6.58 8.66 2.24
CA ILE A 8 5.65 7.52 2.21
C ILE A 8 4.59 7.74 1.15
N LEU A 9 4.47 6.80 0.22
CA LEU A 9 3.37 6.76 -0.72
C LEU A 9 2.16 6.07 -0.08
N MET A 10 1.01 6.71 -0.11
CA MET A 10 -0.25 6.13 0.36
C MET A 10 -1.25 6.03 -0.79
N ILE A 11 -1.84 4.85 -1.00
CA ILE A 11 -2.86 4.62 -2.03
C ILE A 11 -4.25 4.61 -1.39
N ASN A 12 -5.09 5.56 -1.79
CA ASN A 12 -6.51 5.54 -1.46
C ASN A 12 -7.26 4.71 -2.51
N GLY A 13 -7.49 3.44 -2.20
CA GLY A 13 -8.18 2.46 -3.04
C GLY A 13 -9.71 2.58 -3.06
N SER A 14 -10.27 3.62 -2.49
CA SER A 14 -11.72 3.87 -2.52
C SER A 14 -12.14 4.58 -3.80
N PRO A 15 -13.27 4.20 -4.45
CA PRO A 15 -13.85 4.98 -5.54
C PRO A 15 -14.41 6.33 -5.05
N ARG A 16 -14.58 6.50 -3.73
CA ARG A 16 -15.00 7.75 -3.11
C ARG A 16 -13.78 8.51 -2.60
N GLN A 17 -13.42 9.60 -3.26
CA GLN A 17 -12.24 10.39 -2.93
C GLN A 17 -12.22 10.85 -1.46
N LYS A 18 -13.36 11.31 -0.95
CA LYS A 18 -13.55 11.79 0.44
C LYS A 18 -14.36 10.78 1.28
N GLY A 19 -14.11 9.48 1.11
CA GLY A 19 -14.78 8.41 1.86
C GLY A 19 -14.05 8.09 3.17
N ASN A 20 -14.51 7.03 3.85
CA ASN A 20 -13.93 6.59 5.12
C ASN A 20 -12.46 6.15 4.98
N THR A 21 -12.06 5.58 3.84
CA THR A 21 -10.67 5.21 3.56
C THR A 21 -9.77 6.45 3.57
N SER A 22 -10.22 7.58 2.99
CA SER A 22 -9.44 8.81 3.01
C SER A 22 -9.26 9.38 4.43
N ILE A 23 -10.24 9.20 5.31
CA ILE A 23 -10.13 9.61 6.72
C ILE A 23 -9.05 8.80 7.44
N ALA A 24 -9.05 7.48 7.26
CA ALA A 24 -8.04 6.61 7.85
C ALA A 24 -6.63 6.98 7.38
N LEU A 25 -6.43 7.18 6.08
CA LEU A 25 -5.14 7.58 5.51
C LEU A 25 -4.73 9.01 5.92
N ALA A 26 -5.68 9.93 6.02
CA ALA A 26 -5.42 11.30 6.48
C ALA A 26 -4.96 11.33 7.95
N GLU A 27 -5.49 10.45 8.80
CA GLU A 27 -5.02 10.33 10.20
C GLU A 27 -3.58 9.83 10.28
N ILE A 28 -3.20 8.88 9.40
CA ILE A 28 -1.80 8.44 9.26
C ILE A 28 -0.94 9.61 8.80
N ALA A 29 -1.34 10.32 7.74
CA ALA A 29 -0.60 11.47 7.19
C ALA A 29 -0.35 12.54 8.25
N LYS A 30 -1.39 12.92 8.99
CA LYS A 30 -1.31 13.90 10.09
C LYS A 30 -0.33 13.47 11.18
N GLN A 31 -0.26 12.18 11.49
CA GLN A 31 0.68 11.69 12.48
C GLN A 31 2.11 11.65 11.94
N LEU A 32 2.31 11.26 10.66
CA LEU A 32 3.62 11.29 10.00
C LEU A 32 4.19 12.72 9.90
N GLU A 33 3.34 13.70 9.59
CA GLU A 33 3.72 15.12 9.57
C GLU A 33 4.32 15.56 10.90
N LYS A 34 3.69 15.18 12.03
CA LYS A 34 4.22 15.47 13.38
C LYS A 34 5.57 14.82 13.65
N LEU A 35 5.88 13.72 12.95
CA LEU A 35 7.14 12.99 13.05
C LEU A 35 8.17 13.46 12.02
N GLY A 36 7.86 14.49 11.22
CA GLY A 36 8.76 15.05 10.21
C GLY A 36 8.93 14.17 8.98
N ILE A 37 7.98 13.27 8.70
CA ILE A 37 8.01 12.38 7.52
C ILE A 37 7.01 12.86 6.48
N GLU A 38 7.48 13.05 5.25
CA GLU A 38 6.62 13.41 4.13
C GLU A 38 5.72 12.25 3.73
N SER A 39 4.49 12.55 3.36
CA SER A 39 3.58 11.54 2.84
C SER A 39 2.71 12.09 1.70
N GLU A 40 2.42 11.23 0.72
CA GLU A 40 1.56 11.57 -0.41
C GLU A 40 0.42 10.57 -0.51
N ILE A 41 -0.84 11.05 -0.49
CA ILE A 41 -2.01 10.22 -0.71
C ILE A 41 -2.42 10.33 -2.18
N VAL A 42 -2.32 9.23 -2.93
CA VAL A 42 -2.79 9.12 -4.30
C VAL A 42 -4.15 8.43 -4.32
N TRP A 43 -5.16 9.13 -4.81
CA TRP A 43 -6.48 8.56 -5.04
C TRP A 43 -6.54 7.86 -6.40
N ILE A 44 -6.99 6.60 -6.42
CA ILE A 44 -7.02 5.79 -7.65
C ILE A 44 -8.14 6.20 -8.63
N GLY A 45 -9.03 7.10 -8.23
CA GLY A 45 -10.16 7.50 -9.07
C GLY A 45 -11.37 6.54 -8.97
N ASN A 46 -12.33 6.79 -9.85
CA ASN A 46 -13.54 5.99 -9.99
C ASN A 46 -13.77 5.49 -11.44
N LYS A 47 -12.75 5.66 -12.28
CA LYS A 47 -12.76 5.13 -13.65
C LYS A 47 -12.39 3.64 -13.64
N PRO A 48 -12.76 2.86 -14.66
CA PRO A 48 -12.34 1.47 -14.79
C PRO A 48 -10.82 1.33 -14.77
N ILE A 49 -10.32 0.39 -13.99
CA ILE A 49 -8.90 -0.01 -13.95
C ILE A 49 -8.84 -1.49 -14.30
N ARG A 50 -8.13 -1.81 -15.37
CA ARG A 50 -8.01 -3.19 -15.82
C ARG A 50 -6.98 -3.98 -15.05
N GLY A 51 -7.21 -5.27 -14.88
CA GLY A 51 -6.25 -6.20 -14.30
C GLY A 51 -5.08 -6.52 -15.23
N CYS A 52 -4.10 -7.24 -14.72
CA CYS A 52 -3.00 -7.78 -15.52
C CYS A 52 -3.52 -8.85 -16.47
N ILE A 53 -3.15 -8.79 -17.75
CA ILE A 53 -3.48 -9.79 -18.78
C ILE A 53 -2.33 -10.74 -19.08
N ALA A 54 -1.28 -10.73 -18.26
CA ALA A 54 -0.09 -11.58 -18.41
C ALA A 54 0.59 -11.50 -19.80
N CYS A 55 0.54 -10.35 -20.47
CA CYS A 55 1.15 -10.14 -21.78
C CYS A 55 2.69 -10.19 -21.76
N ASN A 56 3.30 -10.09 -20.59
CA ASN A 56 4.75 -10.08 -20.35
C ASN A 56 5.54 -8.91 -20.99
N THR A 57 4.91 -7.96 -21.65
CA THR A 57 5.59 -6.80 -22.26
C THR A 57 6.47 -6.03 -21.27
N CYS A 58 6.09 -5.99 -19.99
CA CYS A 58 6.89 -5.35 -18.94
C CYS A 58 8.19 -6.10 -18.59
N LYS A 59 8.42 -7.34 -19.05
CA LYS A 59 9.72 -8.03 -18.92
C LYS A 59 10.76 -7.42 -19.86
N ASP A 60 10.31 -7.00 -21.06
CA ASP A 60 11.18 -6.39 -22.07
C ASP A 60 11.35 -4.88 -21.81
N ASN A 61 10.38 -4.26 -21.11
CA ASN A 61 10.39 -2.85 -20.75
C ASN A 61 10.02 -2.69 -19.25
N PRO A 62 10.93 -3.02 -18.32
CA PRO A 62 10.67 -2.94 -16.89
C PRO A 62 10.45 -1.49 -16.42
N GLY A 63 9.61 -1.33 -15.42
CA GLY A 63 9.29 -0.03 -14.81
C GLY A 63 7.87 0.47 -15.08
N ALA A 64 7.22 -0.03 -16.15
CA ALA A 64 5.86 0.37 -16.49
C ALA A 64 5.04 -0.79 -17.10
N CYS A 65 3.73 -0.77 -16.88
CA CYS A 65 2.80 -1.63 -17.59
C CYS A 65 2.55 -1.08 -19.00
N VAL A 66 2.27 -1.95 -19.97
CA VAL A 66 1.92 -1.56 -21.34
C VAL A 66 0.62 -0.72 -21.40
N PHE A 67 -0.29 -0.91 -20.43
CA PHE A 67 -1.48 -0.10 -20.33
C PHE A 67 -1.18 1.20 -19.60
N ASP A 68 -1.41 2.32 -20.28
CA ASP A 68 -1.15 3.67 -19.81
C ASP A 68 -2.41 4.55 -19.84
N ASP A 69 -3.57 3.93 -19.80
CA ASP A 69 -4.88 4.58 -19.85
C ASP A 69 -5.51 4.78 -18.44
N ASP A 70 -4.73 4.50 -17.38
CA ASP A 70 -5.14 4.66 -15.97
C ASP A 70 -3.99 5.11 -15.06
N VAL A 71 -4.25 5.20 -13.75
CA VAL A 71 -3.28 5.73 -12.77
C VAL A 71 -2.14 4.76 -12.39
N CYS A 72 -2.15 3.51 -12.88
CA CYS A 72 -1.24 2.47 -12.41
C CYS A 72 0.23 2.83 -12.62
N ASN A 73 0.61 3.25 -13.84
CA ASN A 73 1.99 3.63 -14.14
C ASN A 73 2.45 4.86 -13.35
N GLY A 74 1.55 5.82 -13.14
CA GLY A 74 1.83 6.99 -12.31
C GLY A 74 2.10 6.63 -10.85
N ILE A 75 1.33 5.70 -10.27
CA ILE A 75 1.55 5.17 -8.91
C ILE A 75 2.88 4.42 -8.85
N SER A 76 3.14 3.56 -9.83
CA SER A 76 4.39 2.80 -9.92
C SER A 76 5.61 3.71 -9.99
N ALA A 77 5.54 4.78 -10.79
CA ALA A 77 6.62 5.77 -10.90
C ALA A 77 6.87 6.52 -9.58
N LYS A 78 5.80 6.89 -8.83
CA LYS A 78 5.92 7.55 -7.52
C LYS A 78 6.62 6.67 -6.49
N MET A 79 6.49 5.36 -6.59
CA MET A 79 7.15 4.43 -5.68
C MET A 79 8.68 4.41 -5.85
N ASN A 80 9.22 4.77 -7.02
CA ASN A 80 10.68 4.90 -7.19
C ASN A 80 11.28 5.94 -6.23
N SER A 81 10.55 7.04 -5.98
CA SER A 81 10.96 8.14 -5.11
C SER A 81 10.33 8.10 -3.71
N SER A 82 9.76 6.97 -3.29
CA SER A 82 9.17 6.78 -1.97
C SER A 82 9.90 5.68 -1.22
N ASP A 83 9.99 5.81 0.10
CA ASP A 83 10.70 4.87 0.98
C ASP A 83 9.81 3.80 1.57
N ALA A 84 8.49 4.01 1.56
CA ALA A 84 7.49 3.06 2.06
C ALA A 84 6.16 3.19 1.31
N LEU A 85 5.30 2.16 1.46
CA LEU A 85 3.99 2.08 0.84
C LEU A 85 2.91 1.80 1.89
N ILE A 86 1.80 2.54 1.85
CA ILE A 86 0.58 2.20 2.59
C ILE A 86 -0.58 2.08 1.61
N VAL A 87 -1.31 0.96 1.66
CA VAL A 87 -2.47 0.74 0.80
C VAL A 87 -3.75 0.68 1.63
N GLY A 88 -4.61 1.66 1.45
CA GLY A 88 -5.94 1.69 2.05
C GLY A 88 -7.02 1.22 1.07
N SER A 89 -7.89 0.30 1.49
CA SER A 89 -9.02 -0.19 0.70
C SER A 89 -10.30 -0.24 1.50
N PRO A 90 -11.44 0.14 0.90
CA PRO A 90 -12.74 -0.26 1.45
C PRO A 90 -12.93 -1.76 1.25
N VAL A 91 -13.76 -2.34 2.12
CA VAL A 91 -14.17 -3.75 2.01
C VAL A 91 -15.41 -3.84 1.11
N TYR A 92 -15.29 -4.56 0.02
CA TYR A 92 -16.38 -4.90 -0.88
C TYR A 92 -16.52 -6.42 -0.98
N TRP A 93 -17.70 -6.95 -0.58
CA TRP A 93 -17.95 -8.38 -0.61
C TRP A 93 -16.89 -9.23 0.11
N GLY A 94 -16.37 -8.71 1.23
CA GLY A 94 -15.35 -9.38 2.03
C GLY A 94 -13.93 -9.32 1.48
N GLN A 95 -13.69 -8.50 0.44
CA GLN A 95 -12.40 -8.38 -0.25
C GLN A 95 -12.01 -6.90 -0.43
N PRO A 96 -10.74 -6.61 -0.74
CA PRO A 96 -10.35 -5.29 -1.19
C PRO A 96 -11.11 -4.88 -2.45
N ASN A 97 -11.23 -3.58 -2.69
CA ASN A 97 -11.71 -3.08 -3.97
C ASN A 97 -10.89 -3.65 -5.14
N GLY A 98 -11.56 -4.24 -6.13
CA GLY A 98 -10.92 -4.85 -7.29
C GLY A 98 -9.99 -3.92 -8.07
N ALA A 99 -10.30 -2.62 -8.13
CA ALA A 99 -9.44 -1.63 -8.78
C ALA A 99 -8.07 -1.49 -8.09
N VAL A 100 -8.02 -1.49 -6.75
CA VAL A 100 -6.73 -1.43 -6.04
C VAL A 100 -5.93 -2.71 -6.22
N LEU A 101 -6.58 -3.87 -6.25
CA LEU A 101 -5.90 -5.14 -6.55
C LEU A 101 -5.30 -5.14 -7.97
N SER A 102 -6.04 -4.63 -8.95
CA SER A 102 -5.56 -4.49 -10.32
C SER A 102 -4.30 -3.62 -10.41
N ILE A 103 -4.26 -2.51 -9.65
CA ILE A 103 -3.08 -1.64 -9.57
C ILE A 103 -1.91 -2.39 -8.94
N ILE A 104 -2.11 -3.04 -7.78
CA ILE A 104 -1.04 -3.77 -7.08
C ILE A 104 -0.44 -4.84 -7.98
N GLN A 105 -1.28 -5.68 -8.61
CA GLN A 105 -0.83 -6.73 -9.50
C GLN A 105 0.02 -6.18 -10.65
N ARG A 106 -0.46 -5.14 -11.32
CA ARG A 106 0.24 -4.54 -12.47
C ARG A 106 1.52 -3.81 -12.05
N ALA A 107 1.46 -2.97 -11.02
CA ALA A 107 2.61 -2.21 -10.55
C ALA A 107 3.73 -3.12 -10.04
N PHE A 108 3.41 -4.12 -9.23
CA PHE A 108 4.42 -5.04 -8.70
C PHE A 108 5.01 -5.95 -9.78
N TYR A 109 4.20 -6.35 -10.77
CA TYR A 109 4.69 -7.17 -11.85
C TYR A 109 5.57 -6.39 -12.83
N SER A 110 5.23 -5.12 -13.11
CA SER A 110 5.96 -4.29 -14.08
C SER A 110 7.14 -3.53 -13.50
N ASN A 111 7.11 -3.20 -12.21
CA ASN A 111 8.14 -2.39 -11.54
C ASN A 111 8.48 -2.93 -10.14
N GLY A 112 8.58 -4.24 -10.01
CA GLY A 112 8.83 -4.89 -8.72
C GLY A 112 10.06 -4.37 -7.98
N ALA A 113 11.09 -3.96 -8.71
CA ALA A 113 12.31 -3.40 -8.12
C ALA A 113 12.05 -2.13 -7.30
N ALA A 114 11.06 -1.30 -7.67
CA ALA A 114 10.69 -0.09 -6.93
C ALA A 114 10.05 -0.38 -5.57
N PHE A 115 9.49 -1.56 -5.40
CA PHE A 115 8.75 -1.96 -4.20
C PHE A 115 9.55 -2.86 -3.27
N ARG A 116 10.43 -3.69 -3.84
CA ARG A 116 11.15 -4.75 -3.12
C ARG A 116 11.90 -4.21 -1.90
N GLY A 117 11.65 -4.87 -0.75
CA GLY A 117 12.32 -4.59 0.51
C GLY A 117 11.90 -3.30 1.22
N LYS A 118 11.11 -2.43 0.60
CA LYS A 118 10.60 -1.22 1.25
C LYS A 118 9.47 -1.58 2.23
N PRO A 119 9.38 -0.92 3.40
CA PRO A 119 8.29 -1.15 4.35
C PRO A 119 6.92 -0.93 3.72
N ALA A 120 5.95 -1.75 4.09
CA ALA A 120 4.57 -1.60 3.62
C ALA A 120 3.54 -1.86 4.71
N ALA A 121 2.34 -1.31 4.53
CA ALA A 121 1.20 -1.61 5.40
C ALA A 121 -0.12 -1.61 4.61
N ALA A 122 -1.02 -2.50 5.00
CA ALA A 122 -2.40 -2.52 4.55
C ALA A 122 -3.32 -1.83 5.57
N VAL A 123 -4.35 -1.14 5.07
CA VAL A 123 -5.42 -0.55 5.87
C VAL A 123 -6.76 -0.98 5.29
N ALA A 124 -7.57 -1.70 6.05
CA ALA A 124 -8.90 -2.12 5.65
C ALA A 124 -9.96 -1.21 6.30
N VAL A 125 -10.90 -0.73 5.50
CA VAL A 125 -11.99 0.12 6.00
C VAL A 125 -13.33 -0.51 5.67
N CYS A 126 -14.12 -0.82 6.68
CA CYS A 126 -15.38 -1.55 6.48
C CYS A 126 -16.51 -1.04 7.39
N ARG A 127 -17.74 -1.47 7.02
CA ARG A 127 -18.90 -1.27 7.89
C ARG A 127 -18.84 -2.22 9.10
N ARG A 128 -18.55 -3.53 8.88
CA ARG A 128 -18.62 -4.57 9.91
C ARG A 128 -17.76 -5.79 9.60
N GLY A 129 -18.11 -6.60 8.62
CA GLY A 129 -17.44 -7.86 8.29
C GLY A 129 -16.50 -7.75 7.09
N GLY A 130 -15.58 -8.72 6.95
CA GLY A 130 -14.66 -8.84 5.81
C GLY A 130 -13.37 -8.03 5.92
N ALA A 131 -13.16 -7.30 7.01
CA ALA A 131 -11.97 -6.49 7.19
C ALA A 131 -10.69 -7.33 7.26
N THR A 132 -10.69 -8.44 8.00
CA THR A 132 -9.53 -9.34 8.13
C THR A 132 -9.13 -9.94 6.81
N ALA A 133 -10.09 -10.48 6.04
CA ALA A 133 -9.81 -11.02 4.72
C ALA A 133 -9.25 -9.95 3.76
N THR A 134 -9.80 -8.73 3.79
CA THR A 134 -9.27 -7.60 3.01
C THR A 134 -7.85 -7.25 3.44
N PHE A 135 -7.60 -7.16 4.75
CA PHE A 135 -6.29 -6.83 5.32
C PHE A 135 -5.23 -7.88 4.90
N GLU A 136 -5.54 -9.16 5.02
CA GLU A 136 -4.63 -10.23 4.62
C GLU A 136 -4.38 -10.27 3.11
N THR A 137 -5.45 -10.12 2.31
CA THR A 137 -5.31 -10.07 0.84
C THR A 137 -4.37 -8.95 0.38
N LEU A 138 -4.39 -7.79 1.04
CA LEU A 138 -3.47 -6.69 0.72
C LEU A 138 -2.04 -6.93 1.22
N ASN A 139 -1.85 -7.68 2.31
CA ASN A 139 -0.52 -7.97 2.85
C ASN A 139 0.22 -9.07 2.06
N MET A 140 -0.48 -10.03 1.45
CA MET A 140 0.15 -11.11 0.68
C MET A 140 1.10 -10.62 -0.43
N PRO A 141 0.72 -9.64 -1.27
CA PRO A 141 1.63 -9.08 -2.28
C PRO A 141 2.88 -8.44 -1.68
N PHE A 142 2.77 -7.80 -0.51
CA PHE A 142 3.92 -7.20 0.17
C PHE A 142 4.94 -8.27 0.59
N GLN A 143 4.46 -9.38 1.15
CA GLN A 143 5.33 -10.50 1.52
C GLN A 143 6.05 -11.09 0.32
N MET A 144 5.37 -11.27 -0.83
CA MET A 144 5.98 -11.74 -2.06
C MET A 144 7.08 -10.80 -2.57
N MET A 145 6.96 -9.50 -2.30
CA MET A 145 7.96 -8.49 -2.65
C MET A 145 9.03 -8.29 -1.58
N SER A 146 9.11 -9.17 -0.59
CA SER A 146 10.04 -9.07 0.55
C SER A 146 9.93 -7.73 1.30
N MET A 147 8.75 -7.11 1.27
CA MET A 147 8.47 -5.86 1.96
C MET A 147 8.16 -6.14 3.43
N PRO A 148 8.86 -5.53 4.40
CA PRO A 148 8.48 -5.63 5.80
C PRO A 148 7.06 -5.10 6.02
N VAL A 149 6.17 -5.96 6.53
CA VAL A 149 4.80 -5.56 6.85
C VAL A 149 4.78 -4.87 8.21
N VAL A 150 4.46 -3.58 8.20
CA VAL A 150 4.41 -2.77 9.41
C VAL A 150 3.08 -2.96 10.13
N THR A 151 3.15 -3.28 11.40
CA THR A 151 2.00 -3.50 12.28
C THR A 151 1.70 -2.26 13.13
N SER A 152 0.52 -2.24 13.74
CA SER A 152 0.13 -1.28 14.77
C SER A 152 -0.08 -2.01 16.11
N GLN A 153 -0.96 -1.50 16.95
CA GLN A 153 -1.38 -2.15 18.21
C GLN A 153 -2.40 -3.28 17.99
N TYR A 154 -3.05 -3.31 16.82
CA TYR A 154 -4.04 -4.29 16.40
C TYR A 154 -3.98 -4.44 14.88
N TRP A 155 -4.89 -5.18 14.24
CA TRP A 155 -5.02 -5.15 12.78
C TRP A 155 -5.37 -3.74 12.30
N ASN A 156 -4.79 -3.29 11.21
CA ASN A 156 -5.00 -1.95 10.68
C ASN A 156 -6.40 -1.82 10.05
N ILE A 157 -7.41 -1.79 10.87
CA ILE A 157 -8.82 -1.74 10.50
C ILE A 157 -9.46 -0.47 11.05
N VAL A 158 -10.31 0.16 10.23
CA VAL A 158 -11.15 1.30 10.64
C VAL A 158 -12.59 1.02 10.23
N TYR A 159 -13.52 1.33 11.10
CA TYR A 159 -14.94 1.10 10.89
C TYR A 159 -15.67 2.38 10.50
N GLY A 160 -16.60 2.26 9.54
CA GLY A 160 -17.50 3.33 9.12
C GLY A 160 -18.30 2.91 7.90
N ARG A 161 -19.61 3.17 7.92
CA ARG A 161 -20.53 2.88 6.81
C ARG A 161 -20.75 4.13 5.96
N GLU A 162 -21.37 5.13 6.55
CA GLU A 162 -21.68 6.37 5.86
C GLU A 162 -20.42 7.24 5.73
N PRO A 163 -20.33 8.09 4.72
CA PRO A 163 -19.22 9.04 4.57
C PRO A 163 -19.01 9.84 5.87
N GLY A 164 -17.77 9.88 6.33
CA GLY A 164 -17.41 10.60 7.55
C GLY A 164 -17.43 9.76 8.83
N GLN A 165 -18.11 8.62 8.89
CA GLN A 165 -18.25 7.82 10.12
C GLN A 165 -16.93 7.27 10.65
N ALA A 166 -15.93 7.04 9.81
CA ALA A 166 -14.61 6.62 10.27
C ALA A 166 -13.97 7.61 11.26
N ALA A 167 -14.37 8.89 11.23
CA ALA A 167 -13.91 9.88 12.19
C ALA A 167 -14.42 9.62 13.62
N LEU A 168 -15.44 8.78 13.77
CA LEU A 168 -16.03 8.39 15.07
C LEU A 168 -15.40 7.10 15.63
N ASP A 169 -14.66 6.37 14.83
CA ASP A 169 -13.95 5.15 15.25
C ASP A 169 -12.66 5.51 16.01
N ARG A 170 -12.80 5.72 17.31
CA ARG A 170 -11.69 6.17 18.17
C ARG A 170 -10.54 5.16 18.18
N GLU A 171 -10.83 3.86 18.26
CA GLU A 171 -9.83 2.80 18.28
C GLU A 171 -9.15 2.67 16.92
N GLY A 172 -9.93 2.64 15.81
CA GLY A 172 -9.40 2.59 14.47
C GLY A 172 -8.47 3.77 14.16
N LEU A 173 -8.84 4.99 14.55
CA LEU A 173 -7.97 6.16 14.38
C LEU A 173 -6.73 6.11 15.28
N GLN A 174 -6.83 5.56 16.49
CA GLN A 174 -5.66 5.31 17.35
C GLN A 174 -4.73 4.28 16.69
N THR A 175 -5.28 3.21 16.11
CA THR A 175 -4.55 2.20 15.35
C THR A 175 -3.80 2.83 14.16
N MET A 176 -4.41 3.78 13.44
CA MET A 176 -3.75 4.52 12.35
C MET A 176 -2.58 5.37 12.85
N ARG A 177 -2.71 6.04 13.99
CA ARG A 177 -1.59 6.81 14.60
C ARG A 177 -0.46 5.90 15.05
N THR A 178 -0.78 4.75 15.64
CA THR A 178 0.23 3.76 16.04
C THR A 178 0.95 3.17 14.82
N LEU A 179 0.22 2.87 13.75
CA LEU A 179 0.82 2.45 12.47
C LEU A 179 1.82 3.49 11.94
N ALA A 180 1.45 4.76 11.97
CA ALA A 180 2.34 5.85 11.55
C ALA A 180 3.61 5.91 12.41
N ASN A 181 3.48 5.78 13.73
CA ASN A 181 4.62 5.77 14.66
C ASN A 181 5.56 4.58 14.36
N ASN A 182 5.01 3.39 14.16
CA ASN A 182 5.80 2.19 13.88
C ASN A 182 6.49 2.26 12.51
N MET A 183 5.80 2.79 11.50
CA MET A 183 6.38 3.03 10.17
C MET A 183 7.55 4.02 10.25
N ALA A 184 7.37 5.12 10.97
CA ALA A 184 8.41 6.11 11.20
C ALA A 184 9.61 5.50 11.94
N ALA A 185 9.37 4.71 12.99
CA ALA A 185 10.42 4.04 13.74
C ALA A 185 11.23 3.09 12.86
N LEU A 186 10.56 2.30 12.01
CA LEU A 186 11.24 1.38 11.09
C LEU A 186 12.06 2.14 10.04
N LEU A 187 11.50 3.17 9.42
CA LEU A 187 12.21 4.00 8.45
C LEU A 187 13.45 4.68 9.08
N ASN A 188 13.31 5.22 10.28
CA ASN A 188 14.45 5.80 11.01
C ASN A 188 15.53 4.76 11.32
N ALA A 189 15.15 3.56 11.76
CA ALA A 189 16.07 2.48 12.08
C ALA A 189 16.84 1.98 10.84
N THR A 190 16.23 2.01 9.66
CA THR A 190 16.86 1.57 8.40
C THR A 190 17.50 2.73 7.63
N GLY A 191 17.32 3.97 8.07
CA GLY A 191 17.72 5.18 7.31
C GLY A 191 17.01 5.28 5.96
N GLY A 192 15.77 4.79 5.85
CA GLY A 192 14.99 4.75 4.60
C GLY A 192 15.47 3.67 3.60
N LYS A 193 16.46 2.87 3.94
CA LYS A 193 16.99 1.84 3.04
C LYS A 193 16.04 0.64 2.99
N PRO A 194 15.80 0.05 1.80
CA PRO A 194 15.05 -1.18 1.68
C PRO A 194 15.80 -2.35 2.35
N MET A 195 15.05 -3.35 2.82
CA MET A 195 15.65 -4.59 3.32
C MET A 195 16.48 -5.26 2.23
N PRO A 196 17.66 -5.81 2.57
CA PRO A 196 18.46 -6.55 1.61
C PRO A 196 17.68 -7.76 1.12
N GLY A 197 17.84 -8.09 -0.13
CA GLY A 197 17.32 -9.34 -0.68
C GLY A 197 18.16 -10.54 -0.26
N SER A 198 17.90 -11.70 -0.86
CA SER A 198 18.78 -12.86 -0.73
C SER A 198 20.08 -12.64 -1.50
N ASP A 199 21.18 -12.99 -0.90
CA ASP A 199 22.50 -13.04 -1.57
C ASP A 199 22.67 -14.31 -2.42
N GLU A 200 21.73 -15.25 -2.30
CA GLU A 200 21.73 -16.49 -3.06
C GLU A 200 21.00 -16.33 -4.41
N PRO A 201 21.48 -17.03 -5.46
CA PRO A 201 20.74 -17.12 -6.72
C PRO A 201 19.34 -17.70 -6.51
N TRP A 202 18.34 -17.15 -7.20
CA TRP A 202 16.98 -17.67 -7.17
C TRP A 202 16.94 -19.13 -7.64
N ALA A 203 16.47 -20.02 -6.77
CA ALA A 203 16.27 -21.45 -7.05
C ALA A 203 14.77 -21.78 -7.14
N PRO A 204 14.11 -21.53 -8.28
CA PRO A 204 12.69 -21.75 -8.41
C PRO A 204 12.36 -23.23 -8.37
N MET A 205 11.29 -23.58 -7.66
CA MET A 205 10.74 -24.91 -7.70
C MET A 205 9.79 -25.08 -8.88
N HIS A 206 9.98 -26.14 -9.66
CA HIS A 206 9.08 -26.56 -10.73
C HIS A 206 8.43 -27.90 -10.35
N PHE A 207 7.11 -27.92 -10.27
CA PHE A 207 6.34 -29.16 -10.02
C PHE A 207 6.12 -29.99 -11.30
N ILE A 208 6.30 -29.38 -12.46
CA ILE A 208 6.20 -30.05 -13.78
C ILE A 208 7.61 -30.28 -14.26
N ARG A 209 7.98 -31.54 -14.49
CA ARG A 209 9.28 -31.98 -15.01
C ARG A 209 9.12 -32.53 -16.39
#